data_523248d210eba79f8f1541c50f3e167f
#
_entry.id   523248d210eba79f8f1541c50f3e167f
#
_cell.length_a   1.000
_cell.length_b   1.000
_cell.length_c   1.000
_cell.angle_alpha   90.00
_cell.angle_beta   90.00
_cell.angle_gamma   90.00
#
_symmetry.space_group_name_H-M   'P 1'
#
loop_
_entity.id
_entity.type
_entity.pdbx_description
1 polymer ?
#
loop_
_entity_poly.entity_id
_entity_poly.type
_entity_poly.pdbx_seq_one_letter_code
_entity_poly.pdbx_strand_id
1 'polypeptide(L)'
;MTHDHPDSRTPKQVALDCLHAGIDAAHPRHVVRRKLSRDGSVLTVDGESFDLDSFSTVLVLGGGNAAGEMATSLETTLGDYLSGGTVVTDTPAETEMIEVRPGDHPLPSERNRDATEDILSAAEEADDETLVIAPISGGGSALLSAPAAGISLDSFRTVTDGLLRSGADIYDINTVRRALSSVK
;
A
#
# COMPACT_ATOMS: atom_id res chain seq x y z
N MET A 1 45.46 -24.67 -26.52
CA MET A 1 44.63 -24.71 -25.30
C MET A 1 43.80 -23.44 -25.31
N THR A 2 42.61 -23.55 -25.87
CA THR A 2 41.62 -22.47 -25.86
C THR A 2 40.97 -22.47 -24.51
N HIS A 3 41.23 -21.43 -23.70
CA HIS A 3 40.51 -21.17 -22.49
C HIS A 3 39.06 -20.80 -22.86
N ASP A 4 38.19 -21.78 -22.80
CA ASP A 4 36.76 -21.58 -22.86
C ASP A 4 36.35 -20.81 -21.59
N HIS A 5 36.03 -19.53 -21.73
CA HIS A 5 35.51 -18.72 -20.65
C HIS A 5 34.02 -19.05 -20.49
N PRO A 6 33.56 -19.65 -19.35
CA PRO A 6 32.21 -20.16 -19.24
C PRO A 6 31.13 -19.06 -19.00
N ASP A 7 31.40 -17.81 -19.32
CA ASP A 7 30.44 -16.72 -19.03
C ASP A 7 30.40 -15.65 -20.12
N SER A 8 30.16 -16.09 -21.38
CA SER A 8 29.93 -15.13 -22.46
C SER A 8 28.46 -14.73 -22.57
N ARG A 9 27.94 -14.08 -21.51
CA ARG A 9 26.64 -13.43 -21.59
C ARG A 9 26.69 -12.31 -22.63
N THR A 10 25.71 -12.28 -23.53
CA THR A 10 25.60 -11.17 -24.49
C THR A 10 25.23 -9.88 -23.74
N PRO A 11 25.56 -8.68 -24.25
CA PRO A 11 25.15 -7.41 -23.66
C PRO A 11 23.64 -7.33 -23.42
N LYS A 12 22.82 -7.93 -24.30
CA LYS A 12 21.37 -8.02 -24.13
C LYS A 12 21.00 -8.86 -22.90
N GLN A 13 21.64 -10.00 -22.69
CA GLN A 13 21.39 -10.85 -21.51
C GLN A 13 21.77 -10.12 -20.23
N VAL A 14 22.93 -9.46 -20.20
CA VAL A 14 23.34 -8.67 -19.04
C VAL A 14 22.34 -7.56 -18.74
N ALA A 15 21.85 -6.84 -19.75
CA ALA A 15 20.85 -5.79 -19.57
C ALA A 15 19.52 -6.34 -19.04
N LEU A 16 19.06 -7.49 -19.54
CA LEU A 16 17.84 -8.14 -19.06
C LEU A 16 18.01 -8.66 -17.62
N ASP A 17 19.15 -9.25 -17.29
CA ASP A 17 19.44 -9.72 -15.94
C ASP A 17 19.45 -8.56 -14.93
N CYS A 18 20.05 -7.42 -15.30
CA CYS A 18 20.02 -6.20 -14.49
C CYS A 18 18.59 -5.67 -14.30
N LEU A 19 17.79 -5.66 -15.37
CA LEU A 19 16.38 -5.23 -15.30
C LEU A 19 15.58 -6.15 -14.39
N HIS A 20 15.68 -7.46 -14.56
CA HIS A 20 14.99 -8.44 -13.71
C HIS A 20 15.42 -8.32 -12.25
N ALA A 21 16.73 -8.20 -12.00
CA ALA A 21 17.23 -8.00 -10.62
C ALA A 21 16.69 -6.72 -9.99
N GLY A 22 16.55 -5.64 -10.78
CA GLY A 22 15.96 -4.39 -10.31
C GLY A 22 14.47 -4.53 -9.98
N ILE A 23 13.70 -5.18 -10.86
CA ILE A 23 12.28 -5.46 -10.63
C ILE A 23 12.09 -6.33 -9.38
N ASP A 24 12.86 -7.41 -9.25
CA ASP A 24 12.80 -8.31 -8.11
C ASP A 24 13.18 -7.59 -6.81
N ALA A 25 14.24 -6.80 -6.82
CA ALA A 25 14.66 -6.01 -5.66
C ALA A 25 13.61 -4.96 -5.23
N ALA A 26 12.83 -4.43 -6.16
CA ALA A 26 11.75 -3.48 -5.90
C ALA A 26 10.41 -4.14 -5.59
N HIS A 27 10.32 -5.48 -5.67
CA HIS A 27 9.07 -6.18 -5.40
C HIS A 27 8.58 -5.89 -3.97
N PRO A 28 7.28 -5.57 -3.77
CA PRO A 28 6.75 -5.14 -2.47
C PRO A 28 7.09 -6.09 -1.32
N ARG A 29 6.99 -7.40 -1.53
CA ARG A 29 7.37 -8.41 -0.52
C ARG A 29 8.83 -8.31 -0.09
N HIS A 30 9.74 -8.06 -1.04
CA HIS A 30 11.16 -7.94 -0.75
C HIS A 30 11.47 -6.61 -0.02
N VAL A 31 10.79 -5.53 -0.41
CA VAL A 31 10.94 -4.23 0.27
C VAL A 31 10.46 -4.33 1.71
N VAL A 32 9.26 -4.86 1.94
CA VAL A 32 8.72 -5.04 3.29
C VAL A 32 9.66 -5.90 4.15
N ARG A 33 10.07 -7.08 3.67
CA ARG A 33 10.96 -7.99 4.42
C ARG A 33 12.33 -7.39 4.78
N ARG A 34 12.82 -6.43 3.99
CA ARG A 34 14.09 -5.75 4.30
C ARG A 34 13.94 -4.67 5.37
N LYS A 35 12.75 -4.11 5.50
CA LYS A 35 12.47 -2.99 6.38
C LYS A 35 11.66 -3.37 7.60
N LEU A 36 11.03 -4.52 7.57
CA LEU A 36 10.17 -5.02 8.62
C LEU A 36 10.68 -6.38 9.10
N SER A 37 10.91 -6.52 10.38
CA SER A 37 11.25 -7.78 11.02
C SER A 37 10.64 -7.85 12.40
N ARG A 38 10.40 -9.08 12.90
CA ARG A 38 9.90 -9.31 14.24
C ARG A 38 10.76 -10.37 14.94
N ASP A 39 11.10 -10.08 16.20
CA ASP A 39 11.75 -11.02 17.10
C ASP A 39 10.98 -11.04 18.43
N GLY A 40 10.31 -12.16 18.69
CA GLY A 40 9.37 -12.25 19.80
C GLY A 40 8.24 -11.23 19.70
N SER A 41 8.08 -10.38 20.71
CA SER A 41 7.12 -9.27 20.72
C SER A 41 7.64 -7.99 20.05
N VAL A 42 8.93 -7.92 19.71
CA VAL A 42 9.53 -6.71 19.18
C VAL A 42 9.40 -6.67 17.65
N LEU A 43 8.59 -5.75 17.15
CA LEU A 43 8.51 -5.39 15.75
C LEU A 43 9.50 -4.28 15.44
N THR A 44 10.36 -4.47 14.44
CA THR A 44 11.28 -3.44 13.96
C THR A 44 10.87 -3.00 12.56
N VAL A 45 10.67 -1.69 12.39
CA VAL A 45 10.29 -1.05 11.12
C VAL A 45 11.35 -0.02 10.78
N ASP A 46 12.14 -0.26 9.75
CA ASP A 46 13.24 0.63 9.29
C ASP A 46 14.20 1.10 10.40
N GLY A 47 14.45 0.23 11.39
CA GLY A 47 15.33 0.48 12.53
C GLY A 47 14.63 1.02 13.79
N GLU A 48 13.38 1.39 13.71
CA GLU A 48 12.54 1.75 14.86
C GLU A 48 11.87 0.49 15.43
N SER A 49 11.83 0.37 16.76
CA SER A 49 11.31 -0.83 17.44
C SER A 49 10.04 -0.53 18.22
N PHE A 50 9.07 -1.40 18.12
CA PHE A 50 7.77 -1.35 18.79
C PHE A 50 7.57 -2.67 19.55
N ASP A 51 7.28 -2.60 20.83
CA ASP A 51 6.92 -3.78 21.63
C ASP A 51 5.42 -4.05 21.45
N LEU A 52 5.10 -5.11 20.72
CA LEU A 52 3.72 -5.49 20.42
C LEU A 52 2.93 -5.92 21.67
N ASP A 53 3.61 -6.37 22.74
CA ASP A 53 2.95 -6.68 24.02
C ASP A 53 2.41 -5.44 24.72
N SER A 54 2.82 -4.24 24.29
CA SER A 54 2.30 -2.96 24.78
C SER A 54 0.95 -2.57 24.17
N PHE A 55 0.46 -3.30 23.17
CA PHE A 55 -0.80 -3.02 22.50
C PHE A 55 -1.78 -4.17 22.65
N SER A 56 -3.03 -3.85 22.92
CA SER A 56 -4.13 -4.84 22.96
C SER A 56 -4.62 -5.20 21.54
N THR A 57 -4.42 -4.30 20.59
CA THR A 57 -4.89 -4.44 19.20
C THR A 57 -3.82 -3.99 18.21
N VAL A 58 -3.59 -4.78 17.16
CA VAL A 58 -2.70 -4.43 16.05
C VAL A 58 -3.49 -4.52 14.75
N LEU A 59 -3.66 -3.39 14.07
CA LEU A 59 -4.43 -3.27 12.83
C LEU A 59 -3.54 -2.92 11.65
N VAL A 60 -3.90 -3.43 10.47
CA VAL A 60 -3.30 -3.03 9.19
C VAL A 60 -4.35 -2.32 8.35
N LEU A 61 -4.19 -0.99 8.17
CA LEU A 61 -5.14 -0.13 7.47
C LEU A 61 -4.43 0.66 6.38
N GLY A 62 -4.76 0.45 5.10
CA GLY A 62 -4.02 1.14 4.04
C GLY A 62 -4.55 0.94 2.63
N GLY A 63 -3.73 1.34 1.64
CA GLY A 63 -4.11 1.18 0.24
C GLY A 63 -3.06 1.63 -0.77
N GLY A 64 -3.25 1.17 -1.97
CA GLY A 64 -2.38 1.41 -3.11
C GLY A 64 -2.21 0.16 -3.96
N ASN A 65 -1.60 0.28 -5.14
CA ASN A 65 -1.45 -0.83 -6.08
C ASN A 65 -0.67 -2.02 -5.48
N ALA A 66 0.28 -1.76 -4.58
CA ALA A 66 1.08 -2.80 -3.91
C ALA A 66 0.55 -3.17 -2.52
N ALA A 67 -0.55 -2.56 -2.04
CA ALA A 67 -1.01 -2.73 -0.67
C ALA A 67 -1.40 -4.19 -0.35
N GLY A 68 -1.95 -4.93 -1.31
CA GLY A 68 -2.26 -6.36 -1.13
C GLY A 68 -1.02 -7.21 -0.86
N GLU A 69 0.05 -7.04 -1.65
CA GLU A 69 1.32 -7.74 -1.44
C GLU A 69 2.02 -7.32 -0.14
N MET A 70 1.88 -6.06 0.24
CA MET A 70 2.37 -5.56 1.52
C MET A 70 1.58 -6.19 2.67
N ALA A 71 0.25 -6.28 2.56
CA ALA A 71 -0.62 -6.92 3.54
C ALA A 71 -0.23 -8.39 3.78
N THR A 72 -0.03 -9.17 2.72
CA THR A 72 0.46 -10.56 2.84
C THR A 72 1.78 -10.65 3.61
N SER A 73 2.69 -9.71 3.37
CA SER A 73 3.99 -9.69 4.06
C SER A 73 3.86 -9.27 5.52
N LEU A 74 2.99 -8.28 5.81
CA LEU A 74 2.66 -7.83 7.15
C LEU A 74 2.01 -8.93 7.97
N GLU A 75 1.01 -9.62 7.41
CA GLU A 75 0.33 -10.73 8.06
C GLU A 75 1.31 -11.84 8.44
N THR A 76 2.21 -12.23 7.51
CA THR A 76 3.25 -13.22 7.78
C THR A 76 4.20 -12.78 8.90
N THR A 77 4.55 -11.48 8.97
CA THR A 77 5.50 -10.96 9.95
C THR A 77 4.87 -10.80 11.33
N LEU A 78 3.65 -10.28 11.38
CA LEU A 78 2.93 -10.02 12.63
C LEU A 78 2.43 -11.31 13.28
N GLY A 79 1.98 -12.29 12.47
CA GLY A 79 1.46 -13.57 12.97
C GLY A 79 0.35 -13.37 13.99
N ASP A 80 0.46 -14.03 15.14
CA ASP A 80 -0.57 -14.03 16.20
C ASP A 80 -0.81 -12.67 16.85
N TYR A 81 0.07 -11.67 16.64
CA TYR A 81 -0.14 -10.29 17.12
C TYR A 81 -1.14 -9.51 16.27
N LEU A 82 -1.35 -9.93 15.02
CA LEU A 82 -2.29 -9.23 14.14
C LEU A 82 -3.73 -9.47 14.59
N SER A 83 -4.46 -8.39 14.84
CA SER A 83 -5.88 -8.45 15.18
C SER A 83 -6.79 -8.41 13.94
N GLY A 84 -6.30 -7.85 12.84
CA GLY A 84 -7.02 -7.75 11.57
C GLY A 84 -6.66 -6.49 10.80
N GLY A 85 -7.52 -6.11 9.87
CA GLY A 85 -7.34 -4.88 9.11
C GLY A 85 -7.99 -4.90 7.75
N THR A 86 -7.85 -3.80 7.02
CA THR A 86 -8.40 -3.64 5.68
C THR A 86 -7.43 -2.87 4.80
N VAL A 87 -7.17 -3.38 3.61
CA VAL A 87 -6.41 -2.65 2.59
C VAL A 87 -7.21 -2.59 1.29
N VAL A 88 -7.12 -1.47 0.58
CA VAL A 88 -7.74 -1.31 -0.74
C VAL A 88 -6.67 -1.30 -1.83
N THR A 89 -6.87 -2.11 -2.86
CA THR A 89 -5.90 -2.28 -3.95
C THR A 89 -6.60 -2.64 -5.26
N ASP A 90 -5.97 -2.38 -6.39
CA ASP A 90 -6.42 -2.85 -7.72
C ASP A 90 -5.82 -4.22 -8.09
N THR A 91 -4.91 -4.73 -7.26
CA THR A 91 -4.22 -6.01 -7.48
C THR A 91 -4.65 -7.02 -6.41
N PRO A 92 -5.28 -8.13 -6.78
CA PRO A 92 -5.71 -9.16 -5.84
C PRO A 92 -4.53 -9.72 -5.03
N ALA A 93 -4.77 -10.00 -3.75
CA ALA A 93 -3.85 -10.73 -2.88
C ALA A 93 -4.64 -11.61 -1.91
N GLU A 94 -4.03 -12.71 -1.47
CA GLU A 94 -4.65 -13.64 -0.52
C GLU A 94 -4.07 -13.41 0.88
N THR A 95 -4.96 -13.22 1.84
CA THR A 95 -4.69 -12.99 3.26
C THR A 95 -5.76 -13.71 4.08
N GLU A 96 -5.45 -14.06 5.32
CA GLU A 96 -6.38 -14.75 6.23
C GLU A 96 -7.05 -13.78 7.21
N MET A 97 -6.28 -12.78 7.70
CA MET A 97 -6.68 -11.84 8.73
C MET A 97 -6.95 -10.43 8.20
N ILE A 98 -6.26 -10.02 7.14
CA ILE A 98 -6.41 -8.69 6.54
C ILE A 98 -7.39 -8.78 5.38
N GLU A 99 -8.47 -8.02 5.40
CA GLU A 99 -9.41 -7.94 4.29
C GLU A 99 -8.78 -7.14 3.13
N VAL A 100 -8.54 -7.80 2.00
CA VAL A 100 -8.05 -7.15 0.78
C VAL A 100 -9.24 -6.77 -0.10
N ARG A 101 -9.60 -5.48 -0.08
CA ARG A 101 -10.73 -4.92 -0.82
C ARG A 101 -10.32 -4.48 -2.22
N PRO A 102 -11.06 -4.88 -3.26
CA PRO A 102 -10.79 -4.40 -4.61
C PRO A 102 -11.21 -2.94 -4.76
N GLY A 103 -10.32 -2.14 -5.36
CA GLY A 103 -10.57 -0.75 -5.74
C GLY A 103 -10.26 -0.52 -7.21
N ASP A 104 -10.74 0.60 -7.74
CA ASP A 104 -10.50 1.00 -9.12
C ASP A 104 -9.43 2.12 -9.19
N HIS A 105 -8.61 2.06 -10.22
CA HIS A 105 -7.53 3.00 -10.47
C HIS A 105 -7.45 3.30 -11.98
N PRO A 106 -7.26 4.52 -12.47
CA PRO A 106 -6.88 5.75 -11.73
C PRO A 106 -8.06 6.57 -11.19
N LEU A 107 -9.30 6.23 -11.51
CA LEU A 107 -10.48 6.95 -11.04
C LEU A 107 -11.18 6.17 -9.93
N PRO A 108 -11.49 6.79 -8.80
CA PRO A 108 -12.15 6.13 -7.70
C PRO A 108 -13.60 5.74 -8.05
N SER A 109 -14.06 4.62 -7.49
CA SER A 109 -15.42 4.11 -7.61
C SER A 109 -16.10 4.02 -6.24
N GLU A 110 -17.31 3.48 -6.20
CA GLU A 110 -17.99 3.15 -4.94
C GLU A 110 -17.19 2.17 -4.11
N ARG A 111 -16.52 1.20 -4.75
CA ARG A 111 -15.64 0.24 -4.04
C ARG A 111 -14.52 0.93 -3.27
N ASN A 112 -13.90 1.95 -3.88
CA ASN A 112 -12.85 2.73 -3.23
C ASN A 112 -13.42 3.50 -2.04
N ARG A 113 -14.56 4.18 -2.23
CA ARG A 113 -15.24 4.93 -1.18
C ARG A 113 -15.59 4.01 0.00
N ASP A 114 -16.29 2.92 -0.27
CA ASP A 114 -16.80 2.02 0.77
C ASP A 114 -15.63 1.40 1.55
N ALA A 115 -14.58 0.92 0.86
CA ALA A 115 -13.39 0.40 1.53
C ALA A 115 -12.65 1.46 2.34
N THR A 116 -12.61 2.71 1.84
CA THR A 116 -11.95 3.81 2.54
C THR A 116 -12.76 4.27 3.76
N GLU A 117 -14.08 4.29 3.68
CA GLU A 117 -14.95 4.60 4.81
C GLU A 117 -14.80 3.57 5.94
N ASP A 118 -14.71 2.27 5.61
CA ASP A 118 -14.43 1.21 6.59
C ASP A 118 -13.04 1.39 7.24
N ILE A 119 -12.01 1.73 6.44
CA ILE A 119 -10.66 2.02 6.95
C ILE A 119 -10.64 3.22 7.88
N LEU A 120 -11.35 4.30 7.53
CA LEU A 120 -11.45 5.49 8.36
C LEU A 120 -12.20 5.20 9.68
N SER A 121 -13.30 4.45 9.61
CA SER A 121 -14.05 4.05 10.79
C SER A 121 -13.18 3.24 11.76
N ALA A 122 -12.45 2.26 11.25
CA ALA A 122 -11.52 1.48 12.07
C ALA A 122 -10.38 2.32 12.67
N ALA A 123 -9.91 3.32 11.91
CA ALA A 123 -8.88 4.24 12.41
C ALA A 123 -9.42 5.22 13.47
N GLU A 124 -10.67 5.65 13.36
CA GLU A 124 -11.34 6.51 14.34
C GLU A 124 -11.66 5.76 15.64
N GLU A 125 -11.88 4.45 15.57
CA GLU A 125 -12.12 3.58 16.73
C GLU A 125 -10.82 3.20 17.46
N ALA A 126 -9.66 3.41 16.85
CA ALA A 126 -8.37 3.12 17.45
C ALA A 126 -8.09 4.06 18.64
N ASP A 127 -7.60 3.47 19.71
CA ASP A 127 -7.25 4.15 20.95
C ASP A 127 -5.73 4.05 21.26
N ASP A 128 -5.32 4.48 22.43
CA ASP A 128 -3.92 4.46 22.87
C ASP A 128 -3.33 3.03 23.03
N GLU A 129 -4.18 2.01 23.08
CA GLU A 129 -3.78 0.60 23.14
C GLU A 129 -3.80 -0.07 21.77
N THR A 130 -4.07 0.69 20.71
CA THR A 130 -4.15 0.19 19.33
C THR A 130 -2.95 0.64 18.51
N LEU A 131 -2.19 -0.31 17.96
CA LEU A 131 -1.15 -0.03 16.97
C LEU A 131 -1.75 -0.14 15.56
N VAL A 132 -1.72 0.96 14.81
CA VAL A 132 -2.12 0.96 13.39
C VAL A 132 -0.88 0.97 12.50
N ILE A 133 -0.74 -0.02 11.64
CA ILE A 133 0.29 -0.12 10.61
C ILE A 133 -0.34 0.21 9.26
N ALA A 134 0.15 1.27 8.60
CA ALA A 134 -0.44 1.77 7.36
C ALA A 134 0.42 1.47 6.12
N PRO A 135 0.15 0.38 5.36
CA PRO A 135 0.79 0.14 4.08
C PRO A 135 0.23 1.09 3.01
N ILE A 136 1.03 2.09 2.65
CA ILE A 136 0.69 3.06 1.61
C ILE A 136 1.65 2.91 0.44
N SER A 137 1.12 2.80 -0.78
CA SER A 137 1.92 2.67 -2.00
C SER A 137 1.42 3.55 -3.14
N GLY A 138 2.06 3.47 -4.30
CA GLY A 138 1.59 4.14 -5.51
C GLY A 138 0.13 3.81 -5.80
N GLY A 139 -0.61 4.73 -6.41
CA GLY A 139 -2.06 4.60 -6.63
C GLY A 139 -2.93 4.90 -5.41
N GLY A 140 -2.36 5.02 -4.20
CA GLY A 140 -3.10 5.28 -2.97
C GLY A 140 -4.01 6.50 -3.04
N SER A 141 -3.64 7.53 -3.79
CA SER A 141 -4.49 8.71 -4.00
C SER A 141 -5.82 8.44 -4.71
N ALA A 142 -5.92 7.38 -5.47
CA ALA A 142 -7.18 6.95 -6.10
C ALA A 142 -7.84 5.83 -5.30
N LEU A 143 -7.04 4.89 -4.79
CA LEU A 143 -7.52 3.72 -4.08
C LEU A 143 -8.06 4.09 -2.69
N LEU A 144 -7.32 4.87 -1.90
CA LEU A 144 -7.81 5.48 -0.65
C LEU A 144 -8.53 6.79 -0.96
N SER A 145 -9.79 6.70 -1.27
CA SER A 145 -10.61 7.83 -1.74
C SER A 145 -11.99 7.83 -1.10
N ALA A 146 -12.18 8.73 -0.13
CA ALA A 146 -13.49 9.09 0.38
C ALA A 146 -13.73 10.58 0.13
N PRO A 147 -14.81 10.98 -0.61
CA PRO A 147 -15.13 12.38 -0.81
C PRO A 147 -15.36 13.10 0.51
N ALA A 148 -14.89 14.34 0.61
CA ALA A 148 -15.15 15.19 1.77
C ALA A 148 -16.66 15.46 1.92
N ALA A 149 -17.11 15.82 3.13
CA ALA A 149 -18.50 16.08 3.43
C ALA A 149 -19.14 17.07 2.44
N GLY A 150 -20.29 16.72 1.90
CA GLY A 150 -21.00 17.53 0.91
C GLY A 150 -20.56 17.38 -0.53
N ILE A 151 -19.54 16.55 -0.81
CA ILE A 151 -19.07 16.24 -2.16
C ILE A 151 -19.57 14.86 -2.57
N SER A 152 -20.31 14.79 -3.70
CA SER A 152 -20.72 13.49 -4.24
C SER A 152 -19.54 12.76 -4.90
N LEU A 153 -19.59 11.44 -4.93
CA LEU A 153 -18.57 10.63 -5.62
C LEU A 153 -18.49 11.00 -7.12
N ASP A 154 -19.60 11.30 -7.76
CA ASP A 154 -19.62 11.71 -9.18
C ASP A 154 -18.94 13.05 -9.40
N SER A 155 -19.16 14.03 -8.51
CA SER A 155 -18.44 15.30 -8.55
C SER A 155 -16.95 15.12 -8.33
N PHE A 156 -16.58 14.30 -7.34
CA PHE A 156 -15.19 13.96 -7.06
C PHE A 156 -14.49 13.29 -8.25
N ARG A 157 -15.16 12.34 -8.91
CA ARG A 157 -14.67 11.68 -10.13
C ARG A 157 -14.52 12.64 -11.29
N THR A 158 -15.54 13.49 -11.53
CA THR A 158 -15.54 14.48 -12.61
C THR A 158 -14.35 15.44 -12.48
N VAL A 159 -14.12 15.97 -11.28
CA VAL A 159 -12.98 16.86 -11.04
C VAL A 159 -11.65 16.09 -11.19
N THR A 160 -11.56 14.88 -10.67
CA THR A 160 -10.35 14.06 -10.79
C THR A 160 -10.01 13.75 -12.26
N ASP A 161 -11.00 13.36 -13.07
CA ASP A 161 -10.82 13.11 -14.51
C ASP A 161 -10.41 14.39 -15.26
N GLY A 162 -11.07 15.52 -14.94
CA GLY A 162 -10.70 16.82 -15.49
C GLY A 162 -9.28 17.23 -15.17
N LEU A 163 -8.82 17.01 -13.93
CA LEU A 163 -7.44 17.29 -13.53
C LEU A 163 -6.43 16.40 -14.27
N LEU A 164 -6.71 15.10 -14.40
CA LEU A 164 -5.85 14.17 -15.14
C LEU A 164 -5.71 14.55 -16.63
N ARG A 165 -6.75 15.14 -17.21
CA ARG A 165 -6.75 15.59 -18.63
C ARG A 165 -6.25 17.01 -18.84
N SER A 166 -6.13 17.81 -17.78
CA SER A 166 -5.76 19.24 -17.88
C SER A 166 -4.32 19.47 -18.28
N GLY A 167 -3.44 18.48 -18.09
CA GLY A 167 -2.01 18.63 -18.23
C GLY A 167 -1.36 19.36 -17.05
N ALA A 168 -2.10 19.60 -15.96
CA ALA A 168 -1.57 20.16 -14.72
C ALA A 168 -0.50 19.22 -14.13
N ASP A 169 0.45 19.80 -13.43
CA ASP A 169 1.46 19.00 -12.74
C ASP A 169 0.88 18.27 -11.53
N ILE A 170 1.64 17.31 -11.01
CA ILE A 170 1.18 16.45 -9.90
C ILE A 170 0.95 17.24 -8.61
N TYR A 171 1.66 18.34 -8.39
CA TYR A 171 1.51 19.16 -7.18
C TYR A 171 0.18 19.90 -7.20
N ASP A 172 -0.19 20.49 -8.35
CA ASP A 172 -1.46 21.17 -8.55
C ASP A 172 -2.63 20.17 -8.43
N ILE A 173 -2.53 19.00 -9.11
CA ILE A 173 -3.51 17.92 -9.01
C ILE A 173 -3.71 17.51 -7.55
N ASN A 174 -2.63 17.24 -6.81
CA ASN A 174 -2.72 16.80 -5.42
C ASN A 174 -3.23 17.90 -4.48
N THR A 175 -2.98 19.17 -4.79
CA THR A 175 -3.52 20.30 -4.01
C THR A 175 -5.03 20.31 -4.06
N VAL A 176 -5.62 20.17 -5.26
CA VAL A 176 -7.08 20.10 -5.41
C VAL A 176 -7.65 18.83 -4.80
N ARG A 177 -7.05 17.67 -5.09
CA ARG A 177 -7.53 16.37 -4.57
C ARG A 177 -7.50 16.31 -3.05
N ARG A 178 -6.53 16.96 -2.41
CA ARG A 178 -6.44 17.05 -0.95
C ARG A 178 -7.63 17.81 -0.35
N ALA A 179 -8.10 18.86 -1.01
CA ALA A 179 -9.25 19.64 -0.56
C ALA A 179 -10.59 18.90 -0.77
N LEU A 180 -10.63 17.87 -1.62
CA LEU A 180 -11.83 17.12 -1.96
C LEU A 180 -11.99 15.79 -1.23
N SER A 181 -10.94 15.33 -0.52
CA SER A 181 -10.90 14.02 0.13
C SER A 181 -10.86 14.16 1.65
N SER A 182 -11.58 13.30 2.36
CA SER A 182 -11.52 13.19 3.82
C SER A 182 -10.28 12.44 4.32
N VAL A 183 -9.52 11.79 3.42
CA VAL A 183 -8.30 11.01 3.78
C VAL A 183 -7.03 11.83 3.64
N LYS A 184 -7.04 12.97 2.94
CA LYS A 184 -5.81 13.69 2.54
C LYS A 184 -5.66 15.02 3.21
#